data_17854ab912d3b5f9e4ca395f2a81109a
#
_entry.id   17854ab912d3b5f9e4ca395f2a81109a
#
_cell.length_a   1.000
_cell.length_b   1.000
_cell.length_c   1.000
_cell.angle_alpha   90.00
_cell.angle_beta   90.00
_cell.angle_gamma   90.00
#
_symmetry.space_group_name_H-M   'P 1'
#
loop_
_entity.id
_entity.type
_entity.pdbx_description
1 polymer ?
#
loop_
_entity_poly.entity_id
_entity_poly.type
_entity_poly.pdbx_seq_one_letter_code
_entity_poly.pdbx_strand_id
1 'polypeptide(L)'
;MDVMIIVPMTIAFEPAGSVALSHWGAIRALGPDAAHFLQSQLTNDVMSITTSQLRLAGFCSAKGRLQASFLVWRAGPDELLLACSASVLAATLKRLSMFVMRARCKLSDASAELRLTGFVGPGAAHLGAGTAPWSKLDTPCGAVLRLPDVGGAARCILAGNPLDAAGVPALALDAWRLLELRSGIPLIEAATVDQFVPQMLNFELVGGVDFQKGCYPGQEIVARSQYRGTIKRRMFLFTCDALPEPGQEVFHSAAPQQPAGMVVNAAPGDLGPGGWALVEVKLAALDAGSLHLGTAGGPVLHRHELPYALPSDAQLQPGSDV
;
A
#
# COMPACT_ATOMS: atom_id res chain seq x y z
N MET A 1 -8.29 -7.48 -33.68
CA MET A 1 -7.72 -6.50 -32.74
C MET A 1 -8.49 -6.69 -31.43
N ASP A 2 -8.02 -7.58 -30.57
CA ASP A 2 -8.64 -7.76 -29.25
C ASP A 2 -8.15 -6.63 -28.34
N VAL A 3 -9.03 -5.66 -28.12
CA VAL A 3 -8.82 -4.61 -27.14
C VAL A 3 -9.02 -5.22 -25.77
N MET A 4 -8.06 -5.03 -24.86
CA MET A 4 -8.20 -5.49 -23.48
C MET A 4 -9.42 -4.83 -22.84
N ILE A 5 -10.47 -5.61 -22.60
CA ILE A 5 -11.74 -5.13 -22.05
C ILE A 5 -11.53 -4.78 -20.56
N ILE A 6 -11.88 -3.56 -20.16
CA ILE A 6 -11.97 -3.18 -18.76
C ILE A 6 -13.33 -3.67 -18.26
N VAL A 7 -13.33 -4.59 -17.30
CA VAL A 7 -14.56 -5.08 -16.67
C VAL A 7 -14.96 -4.09 -15.58
N PRO A 8 -16.16 -3.48 -15.63
CA PRO A 8 -16.64 -2.62 -14.56
C PRO A 8 -16.84 -3.44 -13.28
N MET A 9 -16.44 -2.87 -12.14
CA MET A 9 -16.52 -3.49 -10.81
C MET A 9 -17.97 -3.46 -10.30
N THR A 10 -18.86 -4.29 -10.89
CA THR A 10 -20.30 -4.33 -10.57
C THR A 10 -20.67 -5.52 -9.69
N ILE A 11 -19.87 -5.84 -8.67
CA ILE A 11 -20.27 -6.84 -7.68
C ILE A 11 -20.47 -6.08 -6.37
N ALA A 12 -21.70 -6.19 -5.83
CA ALA A 12 -22.03 -5.68 -4.51
C ALA A 12 -21.30 -6.50 -3.44
N PHE A 13 -20.00 -6.22 -3.26
CA PHE A 13 -19.20 -6.71 -2.16
C PHE A 13 -19.40 -5.71 -1.01
N GLU A 14 -20.27 -6.05 -0.07
CA GLU A 14 -20.57 -5.25 1.12
C GLU A 14 -20.04 -5.95 2.38
N PRO A 15 -18.71 -5.98 2.57
CA PRO A 15 -18.13 -6.62 3.74
C PRO A 15 -18.46 -5.81 4.99
N ALA A 16 -18.81 -6.51 6.05
CA ALA A 16 -19.02 -5.92 7.36
C ALA A 16 -18.41 -6.81 8.43
N GLY A 17 -17.68 -6.22 9.37
CA GLY A 17 -17.11 -6.98 10.46
C GLY A 17 -15.74 -6.50 10.92
N SER A 18 -15.08 -7.34 11.72
CA SER A 18 -13.74 -7.09 12.23
C SER A 18 -12.83 -8.31 12.09
N VAL A 19 -11.53 -8.09 11.96
CA VAL A 19 -10.53 -9.15 11.82
C VAL A 19 -9.18 -8.73 12.38
N ALA A 20 -8.47 -9.64 13.05
CA ALA A 20 -7.08 -9.43 13.45
C ALA A 20 -6.17 -9.43 12.21
N LEU A 21 -5.36 -8.37 12.04
CA LEU A 21 -4.49 -8.19 10.88
C LEU A 21 -3.12 -8.84 11.12
N SER A 22 -3.09 -10.18 11.15
CA SER A 22 -1.86 -10.95 11.43
C SER A 22 -0.76 -10.80 10.39
N HIS A 23 -1.07 -10.31 9.19
CA HIS A 23 -0.10 -10.02 8.12
C HIS A 23 0.53 -8.63 8.24
N TRP A 24 0.12 -7.82 9.22
CA TRP A 24 0.72 -6.55 9.57
C TRP A 24 1.51 -6.66 10.87
N GLY A 25 2.55 -5.85 10.99
CA GLY A 25 3.28 -5.60 12.23
C GLY A 25 3.55 -4.13 12.40
N ALA A 26 4.10 -3.73 13.54
CA ALA A 26 4.35 -2.34 13.87
C ALA A 26 5.76 -2.10 14.39
N ILE A 27 6.41 -1.05 13.91
CA ILE A 27 7.68 -0.52 14.44
C ILE A 27 7.35 0.72 15.28
N ARG A 28 7.92 0.81 16.48
CA ARG A 28 7.90 2.00 17.32
C ARG A 28 9.20 2.76 17.13
N ALA A 29 9.11 4.06 16.87
CA ALA A 29 10.20 5.01 16.91
C ALA A 29 9.98 5.96 18.10
N LEU A 30 10.81 5.86 19.12
CA LEU A 30 10.67 6.58 20.38
C LEU A 30 11.91 7.43 20.67
N GLY A 31 11.72 8.69 20.97
CA GLY A 31 12.75 9.63 21.37
C GLY A 31 12.61 11.00 20.71
N PRO A 32 13.26 12.03 21.26
CA PRO A 32 13.07 13.42 20.81
C PRO A 32 13.51 13.64 19.35
N ASP A 33 14.38 12.79 18.81
CA ASP A 33 14.83 12.89 17.42
C ASP A 33 14.09 11.93 16.49
N ALA A 34 13.07 11.17 16.95
CA ALA A 34 12.37 10.14 16.18
C ALA A 34 11.74 10.69 14.89
N ALA A 35 11.03 11.82 14.98
CA ALA A 35 10.41 12.44 13.81
C ALA A 35 11.47 12.93 12.80
N HIS A 36 12.54 13.57 13.27
CA HIS A 36 13.62 14.05 12.42
C HIS A 36 14.38 12.90 11.74
N PHE A 37 14.64 11.83 12.49
CA PHE A 37 15.25 10.62 11.93
C PHE A 37 14.38 10.02 10.82
N LEU A 38 13.09 9.78 11.08
CA LEU A 38 12.18 9.21 10.09
C LEU A 38 11.97 10.15 8.89
N GLN A 39 11.99 11.47 9.11
CA GLN A 39 11.97 12.45 8.03
C GLN A 39 13.11 12.23 7.03
N SER A 40 14.29 11.87 7.50
CA SER A 40 15.44 11.61 6.65
C SER A 40 15.46 10.21 5.99
N GLN A 41 14.51 9.32 6.33
CA GLN A 41 14.47 7.95 5.83
C GLN A 41 13.28 7.65 4.90
N LEU A 42 12.14 8.30 5.12
CA LEU A 42 10.87 7.96 4.46
C LEU A 42 10.56 8.92 3.31
N THR A 43 9.73 8.46 2.38
CA THR A 43 9.32 9.23 1.17
C THR A 43 8.34 10.34 1.44
N ASN A 44 7.69 10.37 2.62
CA ASN A 44 6.67 11.37 2.96
C ASN A 44 7.14 12.28 4.10
N ASP A 45 6.48 13.42 4.25
CA ASP A 45 6.79 14.39 5.30
C ASP A 45 6.28 13.91 6.67
N VAL A 46 7.21 13.44 7.51
CA VAL A 46 6.94 12.92 8.85
C VAL A 46 6.84 14.05 9.88
N MET A 47 7.56 15.16 9.64
CA MET A 47 7.61 16.27 10.58
C MET A 47 6.27 16.97 10.74
N SER A 48 5.50 17.07 9.65
CA SER A 48 4.19 17.72 9.64
C SER A 48 3.04 16.82 10.11
N ILE A 49 3.29 15.52 10.45
CA ILE A 49 2.24 14.63 10.95
C ILE A 49 1.74 15.15 12.30
N THR A 50 0.47 15.54 12.35
CA THR A 50 -0.22 15.92 13.59
C THR A 50 -0.72 14.69 14.35
N THR A 51 -1.21 14.87 15.57
CA THR A 51 -1.79 13.79 16.37
C THR A 51 -3.08 13.22 15.82
N SER A 52 -3.73 13.92 14.88
CA SER A 52 -4.98 13.51 14.24
C SER A 52 -4.80 13.00 12.80
N GLN A 53 -3.57 12.79 12.35
CA GLN A 53 -3.25 12.39 10.98
C GLN A 53 -2.63 11.00 10.92
N LEU A 54 -2.98 10.29 9.84
CA LEU A 54 -2.36 9.07 9.36
C LEU A 54 -1.69 9.37 8.02
N ARG A 55 -0.48 8.88 7.78
CA ARG A 55 0.19 9.02 6.47
C ARG A 55 0.70 7.70 5.94
N LEU A 56 0.59 7.56 4.63
CA LEU A 56 1.29 6.53 3.88
C LEU A 56 2.72 7.02 3.59
N ALA A 57 3.72 6.17 3.77
CA ALA A 57 5.11 6.49 3.47
C ALA A 57 5.87 5.26 2.99
N GLY A 58 6.84 5.45 2.09
CA GLY A 58 7.75 4.41 1.64
C GLY A 58 9.11 4.52 2.30
N PHE A 59 9.79 3.39 2.43
CA PHE A 59 11.21 3.31 2.72
C PHE A 59 11.92 2.77 1.49
N CYS A 60 12.84 3.56 0.93
CA CYS A 60 13.52 3.23 -0.31
C CYS A 60 14.98 2.84 -0.09
N SER A 61 15.50 1.99 -0.98
CA SER A 61 16.93 1.80 -1.15
C SER A 61 17.55 3.03 -1.84
N ALA A 62 18.88 3.12 -1.85
CA ALA A 62 19.61 4.17 -2.60
C ALA A 62 19.29 4.16 -4.11
N LYS A 63 18.77 3.05 -4.64
CA LYS A 63 18.29 2.92 -6.03
C LYS A 63 16.86 3.42 -6.22
N GLY A 64 16.23 4.05 -5.22
CA GLY A 64 14.88 4.55 -5.26
C GLY A 64 13.79 3.47 -5.28
N ARG A 65 14.13 2.22 -4.93
CA ARG A 65 13.18 1.10 -4.91
C ARG A 65 12.63 0.89 -3.51
N LEU A 66 11.33 0.63 -3.40
CA LEU A 66 10.64 0.40 -2.13
C LEU A 66 11.13 -0.88 -1.46
N GLN A 67 11.53 -0.76 -0.20
CA GLN A 67 11.88 -1.86 0.69
C GLN A 67 10.80 -2.16 1.71
N ALA A 68 9.99 -1.15 2.03
CA ALA A 68 8.77 -1.26 2.82
C ALA A 68 7.81 -0.13 2.48
N SER A 69 6.52 -0.34 2.74
CA SER A 69 5.48 0.69 2.79
C SER A 69 4.88 0.72 4.19
N PHE A 70 4.57 1.92 4.69
CA PHE A 70 4.13 2.15 6.04
C PHE A 70 2.85 2.98 6.11
N LEU A 71 2.00 2.63 7.06
CA LEU A 71 1.07 3.56 7.68
C LEU A 71 1.79 4.19 8.87
N VAL A 72 1.93 5.52 8.86
CA VAL A 72 2.70 6.26 9.88
C VAL A 72 1.77 7.21 10.63
N TRP A 73 1.83 7.18 11.97
CA TRP A 73 1.08 8.08 12.82
C TRP A 73 1.86 8.46 14.07
N ARG A 74 1.48 9.58 14.66
CA ARG A 74 2.06 10.05 15.91
C ARG A 74 1.24 9.53 17.09
N ALA A 75 1.90 8.79 18.01
CA ALA A 75 1.29 8.27 19.23
C ALA A 75 1.55 9.18 20.45
N GLY A 76 2.61 10.00 20.39
CA GLY A 76 2.98 10.96 21.42
C GLY A 76 3.89 12.05 20.87
N PRO A 77 4.33 13.00 21.70
CA PRO A 77 5.25 14.07 21.28
C PRO A 77 6.53 13.52 20.66
N ASP A 78 7.11 12.50 21.27
CA ASP A 78 8.37 11.88 20.88
C ASP A 78 8.18 10.43 20.38
N GLU A 79 6.96 10.05 20.02
CA GLU A 79 6.63 8.68 19.60
C GLU A 79 5.89 8.67 18.26
N LEU A 80 6.45 7.92 17.30
CA LEU A 80 5.79 7.57 16.05
C LEU A 80 5.71 6.04 15.93
N LEU A 81 4.62 5.61 15.32
CA LEU A 81 4.35 4.21 15.02
C LEU A 81 4.24 4.04 13.50
N LEU A 82 4.80 2.93 13.02
CA LEU A 82 4.85 2.60 11.59
C LEU A 82 4.34 1.17 11.41
N ALA A 83 3.13 1.01 10.87
CA ALA A 83 2.65 -0.32 10.51
C ALA A 83 3.11 -0.69 9.10
N CYS A 84 3.59 -1.91 8.93
CA CYS A 84 4.05 -2.47 7.65
C CYS A 84 3.70 -3.96 7.56
N SER A 85 3.97 -4.59 6.42
CA SER A 85 3.86 -6.05 6.32
C SER A 85 4.75 -6.74 7.35
N ALA A 86 4.19 -7.70 8.07
CA ALA A 86 4.93 -8.53 9.03
C ALA A 86 6.10 -9.27 8.35
N SER A 87 5.96 -9.60 7.06
CA SER A 87 6.98 -10.33 6.31
C SER A 87 8.27 -9.55 6.07
N VAL A 88 8.24 -8.21 6.15
CA VAL A 88 9.40 -7.33 5.97
C VAL A 88 9.83 -6.64 7.25
N LEU A 89 9.05 -6.73 8.32
CA LEU A 89 9.25 -5.96 9.56
C LEU A 89 10.64 -6.13 10.15
N ALA A 90 11.08 -7.37 10.40
CA ALA A 90 12.37 -7.63 11.04
C ALA A 90 13.56 -7.12 10.23
N ALA A 91 13.54 -7.32 8.91
CA ALA A 91 14.60 -6.83 8.01
C ALA A 91 14.60 -5.30 7.94
N THR A 92 13.42 -4.69 7.88
CA THR A 92 13.23 -3.23 7.83
C THR A 92 13.67 -2.58 9.13
N LEU A 93 13.26 -3.12 10.28
CA LEU A 93 13.67 -2.65 11.60
C LEU A 93 15.19 -2.69 11.75
N LYS A 94 15.81 -3.82 11.40
CA LYS A 94 17.27 -3.98 11.42
C LYS A 94 17.94 -2.92 10.54
N ARG A 95 17.44 -2.73 9.32
CA ARG A 95 18.03 -1.77 8.37
C ARG A 95 17.88 -0.32 8.82
N LEU A 96 16.70 0.09 9.27
CA LEU A 96 16.48 1.44 9.82
C LEU A 96 17.37 1.69 11.04
N SER A 97 17.52 0.70 11.94
CA SER A 97 18.34 0.81 13.14
C SER A 97 19.82 1.09 12.83
N MET A 98 20.33 0.63 11.68
CA MET A 98 21.70 0.93 11.25
C MET A 98 21.94 2.42 10.96
N PHE A 99 20.88 3.18 10.63
CA PHE A 99 20.96 4.60 10.30
C PHE A 99 20.67 5.52 11.50
N VAL A 100 20.22 5.00 12.64
CA VAL A 100 19.93 5.81 13.83
C VAL A 100 21.16 6.52 14.36
N MET A 101 22.34 5.86 14.34
CA MET A 101 23.65 6.40 14.70
C MET A 101 23.66 7.29 15.96
N ARG A 102 23.67 8.64 15.79
CA ARG A 102 23.71 9.64 16.86
C ARG A 102 22.36 10.23 17.24
N ALA A 103 21.30 9.86 16.51
CA ALA A 103 19.95 10.34 16.82
C ALA A 103 19.45 9.75 18.15
N ARG A 104 18.84 10.59 18.98
CA ARG A 104 18.18 10.15 20.21
C ARG A 104 16.83 9.55 19.85
N CYS A 105 16.87 8.42 19.17
CA CYS A 105 15.74 7.65 18.70
C CYS A 105 16.02 6.18 18.93
N LYS A 106 15.06 5.45 19.52
CA LYS A 106 15.11 4.00 19.67
C LYS A 106 14.01 3.39 18.79
N LEU A 107 14.40 2.45 17.94
CA LEU A 107 13.47 1.66 17.16
C LEU A 107 13.25 0.29 17.83
N SER A 108 12.02 -0.19 17.85
CA SER A 108 11.66 -1.50 18.39
C SER A 108 10.46 -2.09 17.65
N ASP A 109 10.38 -3.42 17.64
CA ASP A 109 9.15 -4.13 17.24
C ASP A 109 8.09 -3.93 18.32
N ALA A 110 6.96 -3.36 17.96
CA ALA A 110 5.82 -3.10 18.83
C ALA A 110 4.64 -4.02 18.52
N SER A 111 4.79 -5.02 17.64
CA SER A 111 3.68 -5.85 17.14
C SER A 111 2.99 -6.67 18.26
N ALA A 112 3.74 -7.08 19.29
CA ALA A 112 3.18 -7.80 20.43
C ALA A 112 2.32 -6.91 21.35
N GLU A 113 2.69 -5.65 21.47
CA GLU A 113 2.03 -4.66 22.32
C GLU A 113 0.88 -3.95 21.59
N LEU A 114 1.04 -3.76 20.29
CA LEU A 114 0.14 -3.00 19.42
C LEU A 114 -0.57 -3.93 18.46
N ARG A 115 -1.70 -4.49 18.89
CA ARG A 115 -2.53 -5.33 18.02
C ARG A 115 -3.22 -4.47 16.98
N LEU A 116 -3.19 -4.89 15.72
CA LEU A 116 -3.88 -4.24 14.62
C LEU A 116 -5.14 -5.05 14.29
N THR A 117 -6.31 -4.40 14.43
CA THR A 117 -7.61 -5.00 14.10
C THR A 117 -8.30 -4.17 13.03
N GLY A 118 -8.61 -4.79 11.90
CA GLY A 118 -9.37 -4.17 10.81
C GLY A 118 -10.85 -4.18 11.10
N PHE A 119 -11.54 -3.08 10.81
CA PHE A 119 -12.99 -2.94 10.86
C PHE A 119 -13.48 -2.43 9.51
N VAL A 120 -14.60 -2.94 9.04
CA VAL A 120 -15.24 -2.52 7.79
C VAL A 120 -16.76 -2.45 7.93
N GLY A 121 -17.39 -1.58 7.13
CA GLY A 121 -18.82 -1.36 7.14
C GLY A 121 -19.32 -0.58 8.36
N PRO A 122 -20.51 -0.91 8.92
CA PRO A 122 -21.08 -0.15 10.04
C PRO A 122 -20.19 -0.04 11.27
N GLY A 123 -19.43 -1.09 11.60
CA GLY A 123 -18.48 -1.07 12.73
C GLY A 123 -17.35 -0.04 12.52
N ALA A 124 -16.80 0.04 11.31
CA ALA A 124 -15.79 1.04 10.96
C ALA A 124 -16.38 2.46 10.94
N ALA A 125 -17.59 2.61 10.42
CA ALA A 125 -18.29 3.88 10.41
C ALA A 125 -18.55 4.41 11.83
N HIS A 126 -18.89 3.52 12.77
CA HIS A 126 -19.09 3.88 14.17
C HIS A 126 -17.77 4.31 14.84
N LEU A 127 -16.70 3.54 14.68
CA LEU A 127 -15.39 3.83 15.29
C LEU A 127 -14.75 5.10 14.73
N GLY A 128 -14.85 5.31 13.41
CA GLY A 128 -14.30 6.45 12.70
C GLY A 128 -15.30 7.56 12.41
N ALA A 129 -16.42 7.64 13.16
CA ALA A 129 -17.53 8.55 12.89
C ALA A 129 -17.03 10.01 12.75
N GLY A 130 -17.42 10.64 11.64
CA GLY A 130 -17.08 12.04 11.35
C GLY A 130 -15.64 12.31 10.94
N THR A 131 -14.80 11.26 10.78
CA THR A 131 -13.40 11.44 10.36
C THR A 131 -13.23 11.20 8.87
N ALA A 132 -12.40 12.02 8.22
CA ALA A 132 -12.02 11.84 6.82
C ALA A 132 -10.99 10.69 6.68
N PRO A 133 -10.86 10.07 5.49
CA PRO A 133 -9.73 9.19 5.19
C PRO A 133 -8.39 9.84 5.52
N TRP A 134 -7.43 9.02 5.94
CA TRP A 134 -6.10 9.45 6.38
C TRP A 134 -6.09 10.25 7.69
N SER A 135 -7.13 10.16 8.50
CA SER A 135 -7.17 10.70 9.84
C SER A 135 -6.91 9.63 10.91
N LYS A 136 -6.53 10.08 12.09
CA LYS A 136 -6.34 9.29 13.29
C LYS A 136 -7.20 9.87 14.42
N LEU A 137 -7.87 8.99 15.16
CA LEU A 137 -8.64 9.34 16.36
C LEU A 137 -8.12 8.51 17.53
N ASP A 138 -7.74 9.17 18.61
CA ASP A 138 -7.37 8.48 19.86
C ASP A 138 -8.62 8.09 20.64
N THR A 139 -8.66 6.85 21.09
CA THR A 139 -9.72 6.28 21.92
C THR A 139 -9.12 5.60 23.15
N PRO A 140 -9.93 5.28 24.18
CA PRO A 140 -9.43 4.52 25.34
C PRO A 140 -8.84 3.14 25.00
N CYS A 141 -9.24 2.56 23.83
CA CYS A 141 -8.79 1.27 23.37
C CYS A 141 -7.56 1.32 22.46
N GLY A 142 -7.16 2.51 22.02
CA GLY A 142 -6.04 2.73 21.11
C GLY A 142 -6.36 3.73 20.01
N ALA A 143 -5.50 3.82 19.02
CA ALA A 143 -5.66 4.72 17.88
C ALA A 143 -6.53 4.07 16.80
N VAL A 144 -7.59 4.76 16.38
CA VAL A 144 -8.39 4.42 15.19
C VAL A 144 -7.78 5.12 13.99
N LEU A 145 -7.30 4.35 13.03
CA LEU A 145 -6.66 4.79 11.81
C LEU A 145 -7.67 4.69 10.66
N ARG A 146 -8.18 5.81 10.18
CA ARG A 146 -9.18 5.87 9.12
C ARG A 146 -8.54 5.70 7.75
N LEU A 147 -8.89 4.60 7.05
CA LEU A 147 -8.42 4.31 5.69
C LEU A 147 -9.41 4.83 4.64
N PRO A 148 -9.00 4.97 3.37
CA PRO A 148 -9.93 5.21 2.27
C PRO A 148 -11.01 4.15 2.18
N ASP A 149 -12.22 4.55 1.82
CA ASP A 149 -13.35 3.66 1.58
C ASP A 149 -13.10 2.76 0.37
N VAL A 150 -13.73 1.60 0.38
CA VAL A 150 -13.69 0.68 -0.76
C VAL A 150 -15.12 0.26 -1.10
N GLY A 151 -15.55 0.53 -2.34
CA GLY A 151 -16.91 0.23 -2.77
C GLY A 151 -18.00 0.90 -1.91
N GLY A 152 -17.70 2.09 -1.34
CA GLY A 152 -18.59 2.79 -0.42
C GLY A 152 -18.57 2.28 1.03
N ALA A 153 -17.84 1.19 1.32
CA ALA A 153 -17.69 0.69 2.68
C ALA A 153 -16.57 1.41 3.43
N ALA A 154 -16.89 1.96 4.59
CA ALA A 154 -15.92 2.57 5.50
C ALA A 154 -14.95 1.52 6.03
N ARG A 155 -13.66 1.87 6.16
CA ARG A 155 -12.61 1.02 6.73
C ARG A 155 -11.77 1.75 7.75
N CYS A 156 -11.43 1.09 8.84
CA CYS A 156 -10.41 1.58 9.76
C CYS A 156 -9.59 0.43 10.35
N ILE A 157 -8.43 0.77 10.90
CA ILE A 157 -7.61 -0.11 11.72
C ILE A 157 -7.61 0.46 13.14
N LEU A 158 -7.99 -0.36 14.12
CA LEU A 158 -7.74 -0.09 15.52
C LEU A 158 -6.34 -0.61 15.86
N ALA A 159 -5.45 0.29 16.24
CA ALA A 159 -4.11 0.00 16.72
C ALA A 159 -4.09 0.10 18.26
N GLY A 160 -4.21 -1.02 18.95
CA GLY A 160 -4.33 -1.04 20.41
C GLY A 160 -4.90 -2.35 20.95
N ASN A 161 -5.52 -2.27 22.12
CA ASN A 161 -6.23 -3.42 22.69
C ASN A 161 -7.49 -3.69 21.87
N PRO A 162 -7.77 -4.96 21.54
CA PRO A 162 -9.03 -5.27 20.90
C PRO A 162 -10.17 -4.76 21.78
N LEU A 163 -11.03 -3.95 21.22
CA LEU A 163 -12.33 -3.70 21.79
C LEU A 163 -13.00 -5.06 21.97
N ASP A 164 -13.71 -5.24 23.11
CA ASP A 164 -14.80 -6.20 23.13
C ASP A 164 -15.75 -5.76 21.99
N ALA A 165 -15.50 -6.31 20.81
CA ALA A 165 -16.30 -6.05 19.61
C ALA A 165 -17.64 -6.78 19.72
N ALA A 166 -18.25 -6.73 20.93
CA ALA A 166 -19.55 -7.30 21.21
C ALA A 166 -20.56 -6.75 20.21
N GLY A 167 -21.00 -7.62 19.31
CA GLY A 167 -21.94 -7.27 18.25
C GLY A 167 -21.32 -6.94 16.88
N VAL A 168 -19.99 -6.91 16.72
CA VAL A 168 -19.34 -6.79 15.40
C VAL A 168 -19.06 -8.20 14.85
N PRO A 169 -19.60 -8.57 13.67
CA PRO A 169 -19.35 -9.87 13.08
C PRO A 169 -17.85 -10.14 12.84
N ALA A 170 -17.44 -11.40 12.91
CA ALA A 170 -16.11 -11.78 12.47
C ALA A 170 -15.99 -11.67 10.95
N LEU A 171 -14.90 -11.09 10.48
CA LEU A 171 -14.54 -11.00 9.05
C LEU A 171 -13.40 -11.98 8.77
N ALA A 172 -13.43 -12.67 7.62
CA ALA A 172 -12.30 -13.46 7.17
C ALA A 172 -11.11 -12.55 6.80
N LEU A 173 -9.88 -12.99 7.09
CA LEU A 173 -8.69 -12.22 6.75
C LEU A 173 -8.57 -12.01 5.23
N ASP A 174 -8.94 -12.99 4.42
CA ASP A 174 -8.91 -12.90 2.97
C ASP A 174 -9.89 -11.84 2.43
N ALA A 175 -11.04 -11.67 3.08
CA ALA A 175 -11.96 -10.58 2.74
C ALA A 175 -11.36 -9.20 3.03
N TRP A 176 -10.59 -9.06 4.13
CA TRP A 176 -9.85 -7.83 4.40
C TRP A 176 -8.73 -7.59 3.36
N ARG A 177 -7.95 -8.63 3.04
CA ARG A 177 -6.92 -8.55 1.99
C ARG A 177 -7.49 -8.14 0.64
N LEU A 178 -8.67 -8.64 0.29
CA LEU A 178 -9.38 -8.22 -0.91
C LEU A 178 -9.73 -6.73 -0.89
N LEU A 179 -10.14 -6.19 0.27
CA LEU A 179 -10.36 -4.74 0.45
C LEU A 179 -9.06 -3.95 0.31
N GLU A 180 -7.94 -4.46 0.80
CA GLU A 180 -6.62 -3.83 0.61
C GLU A 180 -6.30 -3.74 -0.89
N LEU A 181 -6.46 -4.80 -1.66
CA LEU A 181 -6.25 -4.79 -3.11
C LEU A 181 -7.18 -3.80 -3.82
N ARG A 182 -8.47 -3.84 -3.52
CA ARG A 182 -9.47 -2.96 -4.13
C ARG A 182 -9.26 -1.47 -3.78
N SER A 183 -8.54 -1.19 -2.70
CA SER A 183 -8.14 0.18 -2.38
C SER A 183 -7.07 0.74 -3.32
N GLY A 184 -6.41 -0.10 -4.10
CA GLY A 184 -5.30 0.30 -4.97
C GLY A 184 -4.06 0.79 -4.21
N ILE A 185 -3.96 0.54 -2.89
CA ILE A 185 -2.82 0.93 -2.07
C ILE A 185 -1.89 -0.27 -1.94
N PRO A 186 -0.65 -0.20 -2.46
CA PRO A 186 0.27 -1.34 -2.42
C PRO A 186 0.85 -1.54 -1.03
N LEU A 187 0.99 -2.80 -0.62
CA LEU A 187 1.73 -3.23 0.54
C LEU A 187 3.01 -3.95 0.07
N ILE A 188 4.18 -3.46 0.45
CA ILE A 188 5.44 -4.15 0.13
C ILE A 188 5.59 -5.36 1.06
N GLU A 189 5.69 -6.54 0.46
CA GLU A 189 5.89 -7.82 1.12
C GLU A 189 7.28 -8.39 0.77
N ALA A 190 7.73 -9.44 1.46
CA ALA A 190 9.07 -10.01 1.27
C ALA A 190 9.39 -10.33 -0.20
N ALA A 191 8.42 -10.86 -0.95
CA ALA A 191 8.59 -11.21 -2.37
C ALA A 191 8.74 -9.98 -3.30
N THR A 192 8.35 -8.79 -2.84
CA THR A 192 8.32 -7.56 -3.66
C THR A 192 9.32 -6.48 -3.20
N VAL A 193 10.14 -6.80 -2.20
CA VAL A 193 11.20 -5.91 -1.70
C VAL A 193 12.18 -5.55 -2.83
N ASP A 194 12.49 -4.26 -2.97
CA ASP A 194 13.47 -3.71 -3.92
C ASP A 194 13.14 -3.98 -5.41
N GLN A 195 11.87 -4.30 -5.73
CA GLN A 195 11.43 -4.52 -7.11
C GLN A 195 10.97 -3.22 -7.80
N PHE A 196 10.31 -2.31 -7.10
CA PHE A 196 9.56 -1.20 -7.68
C PHE A 196 10.02 0.16 -7.17
N VAL A 197 10.09 1.15 -8.04
CA VAL A 197 10.10 2.55 -7.62
C VAL A 197 8.65 2.98 -7.28
N PRO A 198 8.42 3.97 -6.42
CA PRO A 198 7.09 4.39 -5.98
C PRO A 198 6.08 4.59 -7.11
N GLN A 199 6.47 5.22 -8.21
CA GLN A 199 5.58 5.51 -9.33
C GLN A 199 5.11 4.25 -10.09
N MET A 200 5.89 3.18 -10.09
CA MET A 200 5.46 1.91 -10.68
C MET A 200 4.25 1.32 -9.95
N LEU A 201 4.08 1.68 -8.68
CA LEU A 201 2.99 1.24 -7.82
C LEU A 201 1.91 2.32 -7.60
N ASN A 202 1.93 3.41 -8.37
CA ASN A 202 1.03 4.55 -8.19
C ASN A 202 1.11 5.17 -6.78
N PHE A 203 2.23 4.94 -6.07
CA PHE A 203 2.37 5.26 -4.66
C PHE A 203 2.30 6.77 -4.40
N GLU A 204 2.72 7.58 -5.38
CA GLU A 204 2.57 9.03 -5.34
C GLU A 204 1.11 9.48 -5.48
N LEU A 205 0.29 8.72 -6.24
CA LEU A 205 -1.12 9.05 -6.46
C LEU A 205 -1.98 8.79 -5.23
N VAL A 206 -1.57 7.83 -4.40
CA VAL A 206 -2.24 7.52 -3.13
C VAL A 206 -1.63 8.24 -1.93
N GLY A 207 -0.79 9.25 -2.17
CA GLY A 207 -0.21 10.11 -1.14
C GLY A 207 0.97 9.50 -0.39
N GLY A 208 1.64 8.50 -0.95
CA GLY A 208 2.79 7.84 -0.32
C GLY A 208 4.13 8.56 -0.53
N VAL A 209 4.19 9.62 -1.35
CA VAL A 209 5.40 10.41 -1.63
C VAL A 209 5.09 11.89 -1.51
N ASP A 210 5.92 12.61 -0.78
CA ASP A 210 5.94 14.07 -0.77
C ASP A 210 7.19 14.56 -1.50
N PHE A 211 7.00 15.26 -2.62
CA PHE A 211 8.09 15.79 -3.45
C PHE A 211 8.65 17.12 -2.96
N GLN A 212 8.01 17.76 -1.96
CA GLN A 212 8.43 19.04 -1.39
C GLN A 212 9.21 18.88 -0.09
N LYS A 213 9.22 17.68 0.48
CA LYS A 213 9.97 17.39 1.70
C LYS A 213 11.49 17.33 1.47
N GLY A 214 12.27 17.36 2.56
CA GLY A 214 13.73 17.20 2.55
C GLY A 214 14.22 15.83 2.07
N CYS A 215 15.54 15.66 2.00
CA CYS A 215 16.20 14.49 1.41
C CYS A 215 15.91 13.18 2.14
N TYR A 216 15.85 12.08 1.37
CA TYR A 216 15.78 10.70 1.83
C TYR A 216 16.51 9.76 0.86
N PRO A 217 16.89 8.52 1.24
CA PRO A 217 17.61 7.60 0.37
C PRO A 217 16.84 7.29 -0.92
N GLY A 218 17.50 7.45 -2.07
CA GLY A 218 16.92 7.17 -3.39
C GLY A 218 15.98 8.25 -3.95
N GLN A 219 15.83 9.39 -3.26
CA GLN A 219 14.98 10.51 -3.70
C GLN A 219 15.32 10.99 -5.11
N GLU A 220 16.60 11.03 -5.50
CA GLU A 220 17.01 11.47 -6.84
C GLU A 220 16.34 10.62 -7.95
N ILE A 221 16.33 9.30 -7.78
CA ILE A 221 15.70 8.38 -8.74
C ILE A 221 14.19 8.56 -8.76
N VAL A 222 13.56 8.71 -7.58
CA VAL A 222 12.11 8.94 -7.44
C VAL A 222 11.72 10.29 -8.06
N ALA A 223 12.46 11.36 -7.77
CA ALA A 223 12.21 12.68 -8.35
C ALA A 223 12.46 12.69 -9.87
N ARG A 224 13.52 12.03 -10.34
CA ARG A 224 13.79 11.91 -11.78
C ARG A 224 12.66 11.18 -12.50
N SER A 225 12.10 10.12 -11.90
CA SER A 225 10.95 9.40 -12.46
C SER A 225 9.72 10.30 -12.56
N GLN A 226 9.53 11.25 -11.64
CA GLN A 226 8.41 12.17 -11.62
C GLN A 226 8.56 13.31 -12.64
N TYR A 227 9.74 13.94 -12.70
CA TYR A 227 9.90 15.22 -13.42
C TYR A 227 10.60 15.11 -14.78
N ARG A 228 11.34 14.02 -15.03
CA ARG A 228 12.18 13.88 -16.23
C ARG A 228 11.98 12.55 -16.96
N GLY A 229 11.18 11.64 -16.42
CA GLY A 229 10.97 10.30 -16.96
C GLY A 229 9.57 10.14 -17.54
N THR A 230 9.46 9.41 -18.65
CA THR A 230 8.18 8.82 -19.04
C THR A 230 7.96 7.60 -18.15
N ILE A 231 6.89 7.59 -17.37
CA ILE A 231 6.52 6.44 -16.55
C ILE A 231 6.00 5.36 -17.51
N LYS A 232 6.81 4.33 -17.71
CA LYS A 232 6.50 3.23 -18.66
C LYS A 232 5.81 2.04 -18.01
N ARG A 233 5.65 2.07 -16.70
CA ARG A 233 5.11 0.96 -15.89
C ARG A 233 4.22 1.52 -14.79
N ARG A 234 3.06 0.91 -14.59
CA ARG A 234 2.07 1.30 -13.58
C ARG A 234 1.40 0.06 -12.99
N MET A 235 0.85 0.20 -11.81
CA MET A 235 0.08 -0.82 -11.13
C MET A 235 -1.40 -0.73 -11.51
N PHE A 236 -2.01 -1.89 -11.74
CA PHE A 236 -3.43 -2.05 -12.06
C PHE A 236 -4.04 -3.18 -11.25
N LEU A 237 -5.36 -3.21 -11.19
CA LEU A 237 -6.14 -4.24 -10.53
C LEU A 237 -6.60 -5.29 -11.54
N PHE A 238 -6.43 -6.57 -11.19
CA PHE A 238 -6.81 -7.70 -12.05
C PHE A 238 -7.52 -8.78 -11.26
N THR A 239 -8.35 -9.56 -11.96
CA THR A 239 -8.79 -10.89 -11.53
C THR A 239 -8.12 -11.97 -12.38
N CYS A 240 -8.04 -13.18 -11.84
CA CYS A 240 -7.50 -14.35 -12.49
C CYS A 240 -8.23 -15.60 -12.01
N ASP A 241 -8.45 -16.60 -12.87
CA ASP A 241 -9.07 -17.87 -12.50
C ASP A 241 -8.17 -18.77 -11.63
N ALA A 242 -6.89 -18.46 -11.56
CA ALA A 242 -5.95 -19.03 -10.59
C ALA A 242 -5.64 -18.01 -9.50
N LEU A 243 -5.24 -18.45 -8.31
CA LEU A 243 -4.80 -17.59 -7.23
C LEU A 243 -3.38 -17.05 -7.53
N PRO A 244 -3.20 -15.73 -7.75
CA PRO A 244 -1.88 -15.14 -7.95
C PRO A 244 -1.09 -15.09 -6.65
N GLU A 245 0.25 -15.05 -6.76
CA GLU A 245 1.16 -14.87 -5.62
C GLU A 245 2.01 -13.61 -5.77
N PRO A 246 2.27 -12.84 -4.70
CA PRO A 246 3.19 -11.70 -4.75
C PRO A 246 4.57 -12.10 -5.27
N GLY A 247 5.13 -11.29 -6.17
CA GLY A 247 6.41 -11.58 -6.84
C GLY A 247 6.30 -12.46 -8.08
N GLN A 248 5.14 -13.04 -8.38
CA GLN A 248 4.94 -13.85 -9.57
C GLN A 248 5.00 -12.99 -10.84
N GLU A 249 5.72 -13.46 -11.86
CA GLU A 249 5.85 -12.77 -13.14
C GLU A 249 4.57 -12.86 -13.97
N VAL A 250 4.33 -11.81 -14.75
CA VAL A 250 3.22 -11.72 -15.70
C VAL A 250 3.78 -11.57 -17.11
N PHE A 251 3.26 -12.34 -18.04
CA PHE A 251 3.72 -12.38 -19.43
C PHE A 251 2.64 -11.88 -20.38
N HIS A 252 3.07 -11.34 -21.51
CA HIS A 252 2.18 -10.89 -22.58
C HIS A 252 2.14 -11.91 -23.70
N SER A 253 0.95 -12.19 -24.25
CA SER A 253 0.75 -13.18 -25.29
C SER A 253 1.62 -12.97 -26.55
N ALA A 254 1.90 -11.72 -26.94
CA ALA A 254 2.74 -11.37 -28.08
C ALA A 254 4.24 -11.28 -27.75
N ALA A 255 4.64 -11.35 -26.47
CA ALA A 255 6.04 -11.24 -26.05
C ALA A 255 6.39 -12.30 -24.97
N PRO A 256 6.31 -13.60 -25.29
CA PRO A 256 6.39 -14.68 -24.30
C PRO A 256 7.76 -14.85 -23.66
N GLN A 257 8.80 -14.24 -24.21
CA GLN A 257 10.19 -14.42 -23.77
C GLN A 257 10.60 -13.47 -22.63
N GLN A 258 9.78 -12.47 -22.32
CA GLN A 258 10.12 -11.47 -21.31
C GLN A 258 8.90 -11.13 -20.45
N PRO A 259 9.08 -11.00 -19.13
CA PRO A 259 7.99 -10.54 -18.28
C PRO A 259 7.47 -9.15 -18.69
N ALA A 260 6.17 -9.04 -18.80
CA ALA A 260 5.46 -7.78 -19.02
C ALA A 260 5.17 -7.06 -17.71
N GLY A 261 5.13 -7.81 -16.59
CA GLY A 261 4.79 -7.27 -15.27
C GLY A 261 5.11 -8.25 -14.14
N MET A 262 4.71 -7.84 -12.93
CA MET A 262 4.87 -8.63 -11.71
C MET A 262 3.69 -8.39 -10.76
N VAL A 263 3.22 -9.44 -10.11
CA VAL A 263 2.22 -9.36 -9.05
C VAL A 263 2.81 -8.65 -7.84
N VAL A 264 2.14 -7.59 -7.40
CA VAL A 264 2.54 -6.80 -6.22
C VAL A 264 1.91 -7.37 -4.97
N ASN A 265 0.59 -7.50 -4.96
CA ASN A 265 -0.21 -8.10 -3.87
C ASN A 265 -1.29 -9.00 -4.47
N ALA A 266 -1.74 -9.98 -3.69
CA ALA A 266 -2.78 -10.91 -4.11
C ALA A 266 -3.68 -11.31 -2.94
N ALA A 267 -4.93 -11.68 -3.25
CA ALA A 267 -5.90 -12.26 -2.32
C ALA A 267 -6.83 -13.22 -3.05
N PRO A 268 -7.36 -14.24 -2.36
CA PRO A 268 -8.43 -15.07 -2.91
C PRO A 268 -9.63 -14.22 -3.35
N GLY A 269 -10.33 -14.69 -4.38
CA GLY A 269 -11.56 -14.07 -4.85
C GLY A 269 -12.73 -14.36 -3.92
N ASP A 270 -13.76 -13.52 -4.02
CA ASP A 270 -15.02 -13.68 -3.30
C ASP A 270 -16.01 -14.62 -4.01
N LEU A 271 -15.74 -15.01 -5.26
CA LEU A 271 -16.69 -15.71 -6.12
C LEU A 271 -16.16 -17.04 -6.73
N GLY A 272 -15.14 -17.68 -6.14
CA GLY A 272 -14.65 -18.93 -6.70
C GLY A 272 -13.17 -19.21 -6.46
N PRO A 273 -12.59 -20.18 -7.17
CA PRO A 273 -11.22 -20.65 -6.94
C PRO A 273 -10.13 -19.66 -7.38
N GLY A 274 -10.48 -18.60 -8.11
CA GLY A 274 -9.56 -17.59 -8.59
C GLY A 274 -9.19 -16.55 -7.53
N GLY A 275 -8.41 -15.55 -7.95
CA GLY A 275 -7.96 -14.48 -7.08
C GLY A 275 -7.95 -13.11 -7.73
N TRP A 276 -7.75 -12.11 -6.89
CA TRP A 276 -7.49 -10.73 -7.26
C TRP A 276 -6.03 -10.40 -7.06
N ALA A 277 -5.49 -9.50 -7.88
CA ALA A 277 -4.12 -9.03 -7.74
C ALA A 277 -3.99 -7.54 -8.10
N LEU A 278 -3.12 -6.85 -7.37
CA LEU A 278 -2.48 -5.66 -7.86
C LEU A 278 -1.23 -6.09 -8.64
N VAL A 279 -1.16 -5.71 -9.90
CA VAL A 279 -0.06 -6.12 -10.81
C VAL A 279 0.58 -4.88 -11.41
N GLU A 280 1.88 -4.78 -11.28
CA GLU A 280 2.68 -3.79 -11.98
C GLU A 280 2.96 -4.28 -13.39
N VAL A 281 2.66 -3.47 -14.41
CA VAL A 281 2.80 -3.84 -15.82
C VAL A 281 3.41 -2.72 -16.65
N LYS A 282 4.09 -3.11 -17.75
CA LYS A 282 4.50 -2.18 -18.81
C LYS A 282 3.24 -1.62 -19.48
N LEU A 283 3.12 -0.29 -19.61
CA LEU A 283 1.96 0.36 -20.21
C LEU A 283 1.72 -0.12 -21.65
N ALA A 284 2.78 -0.28 -22.43
CA ALA A 284 2.70 -0.80 -23.80
C ALA A 284 2.14 -2.24 -23.90
N ALA A 285 2.09 -2.99 -22.80
CA ALA A 285 1.48 -4.32 -22.78
C ALA A 285 -0.04 -4.30 -22.55
N LEU A 286 -0.63 -3.11 -22.42
CA LEU A 286 -2.07 -2.91 -22.25
C LEU A 286 -2.78 -2.54 -23.55
N ASP A 287 -2.04 -2.22 -24.61
CA ASP A 287 -2.59 -1.69 -25.86
C ASP A 287 -3.25 -2.78 -26.73
N ALA A 288 -2.73 -4.01 -26.68
CA ALA A 288 -3.28 -5.14 -27.44
C ALA A 288 -2.82 -6.48 -26.84
N GLY A 289 -3.53 -7.56 -27.14
CA GLY A 289 -3.23 -8.90 -26.64
C GLY A 289 -3.76 -9.17 -25.24
N SER A 290 -3.18 -10.14 -24.55
CA SER A 290 -3.59 -10.57 -23.21
C SER A 290 -2.40 -10.71 -22.27
N LEU A 291 -2.64 -10.49 -20.98
CA LEU A 291 -1.68 -10.75 -19.92
C LEU A 291 -1.98 -12.08 -19.24
N HIS A 292 -0.95 -12.80 -18.92
CA HIS A 292 -1.02 -14.15 -18.39
C HIS A 292 -0.12 -14.32 -17.17
N LEU A 293 -0.60 -15.07 -16.20
CA LEU A 293 0.11 -15.34 -14.96
C LEU A 293 1.17 -16.44 -15.16
N GLY A 294 2.40 -16.19 -14.73
CA GLY A 294 3.50 -17.15 -14.69
C GLY A 294 4.15 -17.48 -16.04
N THR A 295 3.37 -17.61 -17.11
CA THR A 295 3.85 -17.86 -18.49
C THR A 295 2.89 -17.25 -19.50
N ALA A 296 3.32 -17.06 -20.75
CA ALA A 296 2.45 -16.51 -21.82
C ALA A 296 1.25 -17.39 -22.20
N GLY A 297 1.23 -18.65 -21.80
CA GLY A 297 0.10 -19.57 -21.94
C GLY A 297 -0.60 -19.87 -20.61
N GLY A 298 -0.26 -19.18 -19.55
CA GLY A 298 -0.86 -19.33 -18.22
C GLY A 298 -2.27 -18.73 -18.12
N PRO A 299 -2.85 -18.73 -16.91
CA PRO A 299 -4.16 -18.13 -16.67
C PRO A 299 -4.21 -16.65 -17.09
N VAL A 300 -5.31 -16.26 -17.71
CA VAL A 300 -5.52 -14.88 -18.20
C VAL A 300 -5.81 -13.96 -17.05
N LEU A 301 -5.24 -12.74 -17.10
CA LEU A 301 -5.53 -11.65 -16.20
C LEU A 301 -6.57 -10.71 -16.81
N HIS A 302 -7.68 -10.48 -16.10
CA HIS A 302 -8.76 -9.59 -16.50
C HIS A 302 -8.64 -8.27 -15.72
N ARG A 303 -8.47 -7.16 -16.45
CA ARG A 303 -8.24 -5.84 -15.85
C ARG A 303 -9.53 -5.24 -15.31
N HIS A 304 -9.41 -4.61 -14.12
CA HIS A 304 -10.47 -3.82 -13.48
C HIS A 304 -10.03 -2.38 -13.27
N GLU A 305 -11.00 -1.51 -12.98
CA GLU A 305 -10.75 -0.11 -12.63
C GLU A 305 -10.11 0.02 -11.25
N LEU A 306 -9.16 0.96 -11.13
CA LEU A 306 -8.64 1.40 -9.84
C LEU A 306 -9.59 2.44 -9.23
N PRO A 307 -9.63 2.60 -7.89
CA PRO A 307 -10.49 3.59 -7.23
C PRO A 307 -10.01 5.04 -7.42
N TYR A 308 -8.98 5.25 -8.21
CA TYR A 308 -8.43 6.57 -8.56
C TYR A 308 -8.00 6.61 -10.04
N ALA A 309 -8.03 7.81 -10.62
CA ALA A 309 -7.60 8.01 -11.99
C ALA A 309 -6.07 7.97 -12.11
N LEU A 310 -5.57 7.36 -13.18
CA LEU A 310 -4.17 7.48 -13.57
C LEU A 310 -4.02 8.75 -14.43
N PRO A 311 -2.92 9.51 -14.25
CA PRO A 311 -2.63 10.66 -15.11
C PRO A 311 -2.53 10.23 -16.57
N SER A 312 -3.13 10.97 -17.48
CA SER A 312 -2.92 10.81 -18.93
C SER A 312 -1.51 11.23 -19.30
N ASP A 313 -0.95 10.69 -20.41
CA ASP A 313 0.39 11.06 -20.89
C ASP A 313 0.56 12.58 -21.10
N ALA A 314 -0.52 13.30 -21.41
CA ALA A 314 -0.53 14.75 -21.54
C ALA A 314 -0.33 15.50 -20.20
N GLN A 315 -0.68 14.87 -19.06
CA GLN A 315 -0.52 15.46 -17.73
C GLN A 315 0.84 15.13 -17.08
N LEU A 316 1.59 14.21 -17.68
CA LEU A 316 2.92 13.79 -17.22
C LEU A 316 4.05 14.61 -17.89
N GLN A 317 3.75 15.50 -18.85
CA GLN A 317 4.75 16.43 -19.38
C GLN A 317 4.97 17.55 -18.36
N PRO A 318 6.23 17.84 -17.98
CA PRO A 318 6.52 19.02 -17.16
C PRO A 318 5.99 20.24 -17.93
N GLY A 319 5.15 21.01 -17.24
CA GLY A 319 4.47 22.16 -17.83
C GLY A 319 5.41 23.03 -18.66
N SER A 320 5.02 23.24 -19.89
CA SER A 320 5.42 24.38 -20.71
C SER A 320 4.70 25.61 -20.15
N ASP A 321 5.11 26.07 -18.98
CA ASP A 321 4.78 27.41 -18.50
C ASP A 321 6.04 28.05 -17.95
N VAL A 322 6.58 28.93 -18.83
CA VAL A 322 7.40 30.15 -18.74
C VAL A 322 8.21 30.36 -17.45
#